data_1e1714d2b25bb60c6012ebd103698588
#
_entry.id   1e1714d2b25bb60c6012ebd103698588
#
_cell.length_a   1.000
_cell.length_b   1.000
_cell.length_c   1.000
_cell.angle_alpha   90.00
_cell.angle_beta   90.00
_cell.angle_gamma   90.00
#
_symmetry.space_group_name_H-M   'P 1'
#
loop_
_entity.id
_entity.type
_entity.pdbx_description
1 polymer ?
#
loop_
_entity_poly.entity_id
_entity_poly.type
_entity_poly.pdbx_seq_one_letter_code
_entity_poly.pdbx_strand_id
1 'polypeptide(L)'
;NIGAVQLNYGWTKNELLKLVDSVNANALILHFNPLQEVFQPEGNTNFRGLIDKIKELCADFPVPIVAKEVGFGISVSTAAKMADAGIRWIDIAGAGGTSWAKIEALTAGQKISAETIAPFGGWGIPTAVCIDQIHQKMPEINLIASGGIRNGIEMRKACLLGAKLCGIAIPLLRPALENAEAVITVLE
;
A
#
# COMPACT_ATOMS: atom_id res chain seq x y z
N ASN A 1 -4.21 -4.63 8.56
CA ASN A 1 -3.74 -4.92 7.18
C ASN A 1 -3.79 -6.41 6.89
N ILE A 2 -4.23 -6.79 5.68
CA ILE A 2 -4.16 -8.15 5.16
C ILE A 2 -3.81 -8.09 3.65
N GLY A 3 -3.12 -9.09 3.13
CA GLY A 3 -2.89 -9.21 1.70
C GLY A 3 -4.21 -9.35 0.95
N ALA A 4 -4.48 -8.51 -0.03
CA ALA A 4 -5.70 -8.60 -0.83
C ALA A 4 -5.83 -9.98 -1.50
N VAL A 5 -4.70 -10.58 -1.89
CA VAL A 5 -4.62 -11.91 -2.49
C VAL A 5 -5.18 -13.01 -1.60
N GLN A 6 -5.23 -12.82 -0.27
CA GLN A 6 -5.75 -13.79 0.69
C GLN A 6 -7.23 -14.09 0.47
N LEU A 7 -7.99 -13.17 -0.14
CA LEU A 7 -9.37 -13.43 -0.59
C LEU A 7 -9.45 -14.58 -1.62
N ASN A 8 -8.35 -14.89 -2.32
CA ASN A 8 -8.24 -16.02 -3.23
C ASN A 8 -7.72 -17.30 -2.55
N TYR A 9 -7.28 -17.20 -1.29
CA TYR A 9 -6.69 -18.28 -0.50
C TYR A 9 -7.53 -18.62 0.75
N GLY A 10 -8.83 -18.41 0.66
CA GLY A 10 -9.79 -18.91 1.64
C GLY A 10 -10.25 -17.90 2.70
N TRP A 11 -9.71 -16.68 2.71
CA TRP A 11 -10.23 -15.65 3.61
C TRP A 11 -11.59 -15.15 3.15
N THR A 12 -12.58 -15.33 4.00
CA THR A 12 -13.97 -14.92 3.76
C THR A 12 -14.29 -13.60 4.46
N LYS A 13 -15.42 -12.97 4.09
CA LYS A 13 -15.93 -11.80 4.78
C LYS A 13 -16.07 -12.02 6.29
N ASN A 14 -16.56 -13.20 6.73
CA ASN A 14 -16.74 -13.49 8.15
C ASN A 14 -15.43 -13.52 8.93
N GLU A 15 -14.35 -14.01 8.32
CA GLU A 15 -13.02 -14.01 8.95
C GLU A 15 -12.47 -12.59 9.04
N LEU A 16 -12.68 -11.77 8.01
CA LEU A 16 -12.30 -10.36 8.03
C LEU A 16 -13.08 -9.56 9.07
N LEU A 17 -14.37 -9.83 9.25
CA LEU A 17 -15.19 -9.23 10.33
C LEU A 17 -14.64 -9.58 11.70
N LYS A 18 -14.35 -10.86 11.97
CA LYS A 18 -13.74 -11.30 13.23
C LYS A 18 -12.39 -10.62 13.47
N LEU A 19 -11.59 -10.44 12.41
CA LEU A 19 -10.30 -9.75 12.52
C LEU A 19 -10.48 -8.27 12.92
N VAL A 20 -11.40 -7.57 12.26
CA VAL A 20 -11.73 -6.17 12.57
C VAL A 20 -12.23 -6.03 14.01
N ASP A 21 -13.16 -6.88 14.42
CA ASP A 21 -13.76 -6.86 15.76
C ASP A 21 -12.72 -7.19 16.85
N SER A 22 -11.82 -8.15 16.59
CA SER A 22 -10.83 -8.61 17.58
C SER A 22 -9.87 -7.50 18.04
N VAL A 23 -9.64 -6.49 17.22
CA VAL A 23 -8.76 -5.35 17.51
C VAL A 23 -9.51 -4.03 17.53
N ASN A 24 -10.84 -4.05 17.44
CA ASN A 24 -11.70 -2.87 17.37
C ASN A 24 -11.23 -1.87 16.28
N ALA A 25 -10.94 -2.38 15.08
CA ALA A 25 -10.39 -1.58 14.00
C ALA A 25 -11.43 -0.66 13.36
N ASN A 26 -11.01 0.55 12.97
CA ASN A 26 -11.85 1.53 12.28
C ASN A 26 -11.75 1.47 10.75
N ALA A 27 -10.87 0.63 10.22
CA ALA A 27 -10.72 0.39 8.78
C ALA A 27 -10.05 -0.96 8.53
N LEU A 28 -10.28 -1.55 7.36
CA LEU A 28 -9.56 -2.71 6.86
C LEU A 28 -8.68 -2.29 5.68
N ILE A 29 -7.38 -2.54 5.77
CA ILE A 29 -6.45 -2.27 4.67
C ILE A 29 -6.18 -3.56 3.92
N LEU A 30 -6.48 -3.56 2.62
CA LEU A 30 -6.10 -4.63 1.69
C LEU A 30 -4.83 -4.20 0.95
N HIS A 31 -3.70 -4.84 1.23
CA HIS A 31 -2.47 -4.52 0.52
C HIS A 31 -2.30 -5.38 -0.74
N PHE A 32 -1.87 -4.72 -1.81
CA PHE A 32 -1.61 -5.31 -3.11
C PHE A 32 -0.10 -5.39 -3.32
N ASN A 33 0.44 -6.58 -3.31
CA ASN A 33 1.87 -6.85 -3.35
C ASN A 33 2.26 -7.90 -4.41
N PRO A 34 1.72 -7.84 -5.65
CA PRO A 34 1.91 -8.92 -6.63
C PRO A 34 3.39 -9.16 -6.97
N LEU A 35 4.19 -8.11 -7.12
CA LEU A 35 5.60 -8.26 -7.41
C LEU A 35 6.38 -8.84 -6.23
N GLN A 36 6.04 -8.46 -5.00
CA GLN A 36 6.62 -9.04 -3.80
C GLN A 36 6.30 -10.54 -3.71
N GLU A 37 5.02 -10.93 -3.90
CA GLU A 37 4.59 -12.34 -3.86
C GLU A 37 5.31 -13.20 -4.91
N VAL A 38 5.57 -12.67 -6.10
CA VAL A 38 6.32 -13.38 -7.15
C VAL A 38 7.75 -13.69 -6.72
N PHE A 39 8.38 -12.83 -5.91
CA PHE A 39 9.74 -13.05 -5.42
C PHE A 39 9.82 -13.84 -4.13
N GLN A 40 8.70 -14.10 -3.46
CA GLN A 40 8.66 -14.97 -2.28
C GLN A 40 8.68 -16.44 -2.70
N PRO A 41 9.48 -17.30 -2.04
CA PRO A 41 9.55 -18.74 -2.37
C PRO A 41 8.22 -19.47 -2.30
N GLU A 42 7.30 -19.02 -1.46
CA GLU A 42 5.97 -19.59 -1.23
C GLU A 42 4.89 -18.51 -1.39
N GLY A 43 5.13 -17.54 -2.29
CA GLY A 43 4.24 -16.40 -2.47
C GLY A 43 2.90 -16.79 -3.10
N ASN A 44 1.87 -16.07 -2.71
CA ASN A 44 0.50 -16.24 -3.19
C ASN A 44 0.29 -15.41 -4.46
N THR A 45 0.44 -16.02 -5.63
CA THR A 45 0.47 -15.31 -6.93
C THR A 45 -0.85 -15.31 -7.70
N ASN A 46 -1.90 -15.91 -7.16
CA ASN A 46 -3.21 -15.93 -7.82
C ASN A 46 -4.03 -14.68 -7.52
N PHE A 47 -3.90 -13.65 -8.33
CA PHE A 47 -4.68 -12.39 -8.26
C PHE A 47 -5.91 -12.37 -9.18
N ARG A 48 -6.25 -13.49 -9.84
CA ARG A 48 -7.37 -13.56 -10.81
C ARG A 48 -8.71 -13.31 -10.10
N GLY A 49 -9.56 -12.46 -10.69
CA GLY A 49 -10.92 -12.20 -10.18
C GLY A 49 -10.98 -11.45 -8.84
N LEU A 50 -9.85 -10.93 -8.37
CA LEU A 50 -9.76 -10.29 -7.06
C LEU A 50 -10.62 -9.02 -6.96
N ILE A 51 -10.73 -8.25 -8.05
CA ILE A 51 -11.54 -7.03 -8.09
C ILE A 51 -13.02 -7.32 -7.83
N ASP A 52 -13.55 -8.42 -8.37
CA ASP A 52 -14.96 -8.79 -8.16
C ASP A 52 -15.22 -9.15 -6.70
N LYS A 53 -14.31 -9.89 -6.06
CA LYS A 53 -14.37 -10.20 -4.62
C LYS A 53 -14.29 -8.95 -3.75
N ILE A 54 -13.44 -7.99 -4.12
CA ILE A 54 -13.34 -6.71 -3.42
C ILE A 54 -14.64 -5.92 -3.57
N LYS A 55 -15.25 -5.93 -4.76
CA LYS A 55 -16.54 -5.28 -5.00
C LYS A 55 -17.65 -5.88 -4.13
N GLU A 56 -17.74 -7.20 -4.04
CA GLU A 56 -18.65 -7.89 -3.15
C GLU A 56 -18.40 -7.52 -1.68
N LEU A 57 -17.13 -7.46 -1.28
CA LEU A 57 -16.75 -7.10 0.08
C LEU A 57 -17.12 -5.64 0.40
N CYS A 58 -16.86 -4.70 -0.51
CA CYS A 58 -17.15 -3.28 -0.32
C CYS A 58 -18.65 -2.95 -0.23
N ALA A 59 -19.51 -3.83 -0.74
CA ALA A 59 -20.96 -3.57 -0.81
C ALA A 59 -21.60 -3.35 0.55
N ASP A 60 -21.14 -4.06 1.58
CA ASP A 60 -21.76 -4.07 2.91
C ASP A 60 -20.78 -4.32 4.06
N PHE A 61 -19.47 -4.07 3.86
CA PHE A 61 -18.47 -4.17 4.94
C PHE A 61 -18.64 -3.00 5.92
N PRO A 62 -18.65 -3.25 7.26
CA PRO A 62 -19.07 -2.24 8.24
C PRO A 62 -18.06 -1.11 8.46
N VAL A 63 -16.79 -1.30 8.06
CA VAL A 63 -15.74 -0.27 8.16
C VAL A 63 -15.16 0.02 6.77
N PRO A 64 -14.59 1.21 6.55
CA PRO A 64 -13.95 1.53 5.28
C PRO A 64 -12.87 0.52 4.89
N ILE A 65 -12.86 0.15 3.59
CA ILE A 65 -11.80 -0.66 3.01
C ILE A 65 -10.84 0.26 2.28
N VAL A 66 -9.56 0.17 2.63
CA VAL A 66 -8.47 0.93 2.03
C VAL A 66 -7.66 0.02 1.13
N ALA A 67 -7.49 0.38 -0.13
CA ALA A 67 -6.52 -0.30 -0.99
C ALA A 67 -5.13 0.29 -0.76
N LYS A 68 -4.11 -0.56 -0.63
CA LYS A 68 -2.74 -0.13 -0.39
C LYS A 68 -1.77 -0.91 -1.27
N GLU A 69 -0.85 -0.21 -1.92
CA GLU A 69 0.34 -0.79 -2.53
C GLU A 69 1.49 -0.89 -1.50
N VAL A 70 2.62 -1.48 -1.87
CA VAL A 70 3.71 -1.78 -0.93
C VAL A 70 5.08 -1.19 -1.33
N GLY A 71 5.11 -0.26 -2.29
CA GLY A 71 6.34 0.45 -2.67
C GLY A 71 6.53 0.61 -4.18
N PHE A 72 5.52 0.24 -4.99
CA PHE A 72 5.60 0.34 -6.45
C PHE A 72 4.59 1.34 -7.04
N GLY A 73 3.69 1.87 -6.22
CA GLY A 73 2.70 2.86 -6.64
C GLY A 73 1.50 2.26 -7.37
N ILE A 74 0.48 3.08 -7.55
CA ILE A 74 -0.79 2.71 -8.18
C ILE A 74 -1.02 3.59 -9.40
N SER A 75 -1.26 2.98 -10.56
CA SER A 75 -1.61 3.71 -11.78
C SER A 75 -3.05 4.24 -11.72
N VAL A 76 -3.35 5.28 -12.51
CA VAL A 76 -4.71 5.82 -12.64
C VAL A 76 -5.70 4.72 -13.07
N SER A 77 -5.32 3.86 -14.01
CA SER A 77 -6.19 2.77 -14.46
C SER A 77 -6.48 1.74 -13.39
N THR A 78 -5.51 1.44 -12.52
CA THR A 78 -5.70 0.55 -11.37
C THR A 78 -6.57 1.22 -10.31
N ALA A 79 -6.31 2.49 -10.01
CA ALA A 79 -7.12 3.27 -9.07
C ALA A 79 -8.60 3.36 -9.52
N ALA A 80 -8.86 3.54 -10.82
CA ALA A 80 -10.21 3.53 -11.38
C ALA A 80 -10.93 2.20 -11.14
N LYS A 81 -10.27 1.07 -11.40
CA LYS A 81 -10.84 -0.27 -11.12
C LYS A 81 -11.15 -0.47 -9.64
N MET A 82 -10.28 0.03 -8.75
CA MET A 82 -10.52 -0.02 -7.31
C MET A 82 -11.70 0.86 -6.91
N ALA A 83 -11.82 2.07 -7.47
CA ALA A 83 -12.94 2.97 -7.26
C ALA A 83 -14.27 2.36 -7.73
N ASP A 84 -14.29 1.72 -8.90
CA ASP A 84 -15.45 1.01 -9.45
C ASP A 84 -15.85 -0.20 -8.58
N ALA A 85 -14.90 -0.81 -7.88
CA ALA A 85 -15.15 -1.85 -6.90
C ALA A 85 -15.64 -1.34 -5.53
N GLY A 86 -15.75 -0.01 -5.34
CA GLY A 86 -16.27 0.58 -4.11
C GLY A 86 -15.21 1.15 -3.17
N ILE A 87 -13.93 1.01 -3.49
CA ILE A 87 -12.84 1.61 -2.71
C ILE A 87 -12.91 3.15 -2.80
N ARG A 88 -12.80 3.83 -1.65
CA ARG A 88 -12.78 5.30 -1.56
C ARG A 88 -11.50 5.85 -0.94
N TRP A 89 -10.65 4.99 -0.40
CA TRP A 89 -9.36 5.32 0.16
C TRP A 89 -8.27 4.49 -0.47
N ILE A 90 -7.23 5.15 -0.99
CA ILE A 90 -6.10 4.49 -1.63
C ILE A 90 -4.79 5.00 -1.00
N ASP A 91 -4.05 4.10 -0.38
CA ASP A 91 -2.66 4.33 0.03
C ASP A 91 -1.73 3.99 -1.13
N ILE A 92 -1.12 5.02 -1.68
CA ILE A 92 -0.33 4.95 -2.90
C ILE A 92 0.88 4.03 -2.74
N ALA A 93 1.58 4.11 -1.60
CA ALA A 93 2.83 3.40 -1.35
C ALA A 93 3.73 3.34 -2.59
N GLY A 94 4.06 4.53 -3.12
CA GLY A 94 4.76 4.67 -4.39
C GLY A 94 6.25 4.37 -4.31
N ALA A 95 6.89 4.32 -5.48
CA ALA A 95 8.35 4.21 -5.56
C ALA A 95 9.03 5.46 -4.99
N GLY A 96 10.10 5.25 -4.22
CA GLY A 96 10.87 6.31 -3.55
C GLY A 96 11.32 5.94 -2.13
N GLY A 97 10.74 4.90 -1.54
CA GLY A 97 11.12 4.32 -0.25
C GLY A 97 11.74 2.92 -0.39
N THR A 98 11.38 2.03 0.52
CA THR A 98 11.81 0.64 0.53
C THR A 98 11.27 -0.10 -0.71
N SER A 99 12.16 -0.76 -1.44
CA SER A 99 11.77 -1.69 -2.50
C SER A 99 11.63 -3.10 -1.93
N TRP A 100 10.42 -3.57 -1.77
CA TRP A 100 10.16 -4.91 -1.26
C TRP A 100 10.66 -6.01 -2.19
N ALA A 101 10.70 -5.78 -3.51
CA ALA A 101 11.33 -6.71 -4.44
C ALA A 101 12.83 -6.92 -4.12
N LYS A 102 13.56 -5.84 -3.78
CA LYS A 102 14.96 -5.95 -3.36
C LYS A 102 15.11 -6.65 -2.01
N ILE A 103 14.20 -6.39 -1.08
CA ILE A 103 14.21 -7.05 0.24
C ILE A 103 14.00 -8.55 0.05
N GLU A 104 12.96 -8.97 -0.69
CA GLU A 104 12.70 -10.39 -0.96
C GLU A 104 13.89 -11.06 -1.67
N ALA A 105 14.50 -10.38 -2.62
CA ALA A 105 15.71 -10.85 -3.28
C ALA A 105 16.86 -11.15 -2.32
N LEU A 106 17.08 -10.26 -1.37
CA LEU A 106 18.16 -10.41 -0.37
C LEU A 106 17.84 -11.52 0.64
N THR A 107 16.56 -11.74 0.95
CA THR A 107 16.11 -12.72 1.94
C THR A 107 15.85 -14.11 1.35
N ALA A 108 15.49 -14.20 0.07
CA ALA A 108 15.25 -15.48 -0.62
C ALA A 108 16.51 -16.33 -0.81
N GLY A 109 17.68 -15.83 -0.46
CA GLY A 109 18.97 -16.52 -0.64
C GLY A 109 19.29 -16.73 -2.14
N GLN A 110 19.83 -17.90 -2.48
CA GLN A 110 20.20 -18.23 -3.87
C GLN A 110 19.03 -18.68 -4.77
N LYS A 111 17.79 -18.66 -4.30
CA LYS A 111 16.63 -19.17 -5.06
C LYS A 111 16.28 -18.27 -6.26
N ILE A 112 16.58 -16.98 -6.21
CA ILE A 112 16.36 -16.04 -7.31
C ILE A 112 17.67 -15.30 -7.56
N SER A 113 18.13 -15.28 -8.81
CA SER A 113 19.40 -14.63 -9.12
C SER A 113 19.29 -13.10 -9.04
N ALA A 114 20.38 -12.44 -8.64
CA ALA A 114 20.46 -10.98 -8.63
C ALA A 114 20.15 -10.38 -10.01
N GLU A 115 20.51 -11.07 -11.09
CA GLU A 115 20.25 -10.65 -12.47
C GLU A 115 18.74 -10.63 -12.79
N THR A 116 17.96 -11.60 -12.26
CA THR A 116 16.51 -11.64 -12.42
C THR A 116 15.82 -10.46 -11.74
N ILE A 117 16.36 -9.98 -10.62
CA ILE A 117 15.74 -8.94 -9.80
C ILE A 117 16.23 -7.54 -10.19
N ALA A 118 17.45 -7.41 -10.71
CA ALA A 118 18.04 -6.13 -11.06
C ALA A 118 17.11 -5.21 -11.88
N PRO A 119 16.39 -5.67 -12.92
CA PRO A 119 15.45 -4.84 -13.68
C PRO A 119 14.32 -4.23 -12.84
N PHE A 120 13.91 -4.91 -11.76
CA PHE A 120 12.83 -4.45 -10.89
C PHE A 120 13.31 -3.49 -9.78
N GLY A 121 14.60 -3.26 -9.68
CA GLY A 121 15.18 -2.36 -8.69
C GLY A 121 14.74 -0.90 -8.82
N GLY A 122 14.38 -0.47 -10.03
CA GLY A 122 13.82 0.84 -10.35
C GLY A 122 12.34 0.79 -10.75
N TRP A 123 11.69 -0.36 -10.63
CA TRP A 123 10.30 -0.54 -10.99
C TRP A 123 9.36 0.24 -10.06
N GLY A 124 8.29 0.77 -10.64
CA GLY A 124 7.22 1.45 -9.91
C GLY A 124 7.00 2.88 -10.37
N ILE A 125 5.89 3.45 -9.91
CA ILE A 125 5.51 4.84 -10.17
C ILE A 125 5.85 5.65 -8.92
N PRO A 126 6.61 6.75 -9.03
CA PRO A 126 6.92 7.60 -7.88
C PRO A 126 5.67 8.12 -7.16
N THR A 127 5.74 8.19 -5.84
CA THR A 127 4.60 8.60 -4.98
C THR A 127 3.96 9.91 -5.44
N ALA A 128 4.77 10.94 -5.71
CA ALA A 128 4.26 12.24 -6.16
C ALA A 128 3.53 12.16 -7.50
N VAL A 129 4.03 11.35 -8.44
CA VAL A 129 3.40 11.15 -9.76
C VAL A 129 2.06 10.43 -9.62
N CYS A 130 2.00 9.40 -8.77
CA CYS A 130 0.73 8.71 -8.49
C CYS A 130 -0.32 9.67 -7.93
N ILE A 131 0.04 10.46 -6.90
CA ILE A 131 -0.88 11.38 -6.25
C ILE A 131 -1.41 12.39 -7.27
N ASP A 132 -0.52 13.07 -7.98
CA ASP A 132 -0.88 14.11 -8.94
C ASP A 132 -1.81 13.56 -10.03
N GLN A 133 -1.43 12.46 -10.67
CA GLN A 133 -2.21 11.87 -11.76
C GLN A 133 -3.58 11.34 -11.31
N ILE A 134 -3.65 10.69 -10.13
CA ILE A 134 -4.92 10.16 -9.64
C ILE A 134 -5.81 11.30 -9.18
N HIS A 135 -5.29 12.27 -8.43
CA HIS A 135 -6.06 13.41 -7.95
C HIS A 135 -6.66 14.25 -9.11
N GLN A 136 -5.90 14.48 -10.17
CA GLN A 136 -6.40 15.18 -11.35
C GLN A 136 -7.55 14.45 -12.07
N LYS A 137 -7.55 13.12 -12.07
CA LYS A 137 -8.55 12.32 -12.79
C LYS A 137 -9.72 11.88 -11.92
N MET A 138 -9.51 11.74 -10.63
CA MET A 138 -10.47 11.20 -9.64
C MET A 138 -10.36 11.98 -8.33
N PRO A 139 -10.73 13.28 -8.30
CA PRO A 139 -10.60 14.14 -7.11
C PRO A 139 -11.46 13.66 -5.92
N GLU A 140 -12.44 12.81 -6.16
CA GLU A 140 -13.32 12.21 -5.14
C GLU A 140 -12.63 11.08 -4.35
N ILE A 141 -11.53 10.52 -4.85
CA ILE A 141 -10.79 9.45 -4.15
C ILE A 141 -9.87 10.07 -3.10
N ASN A 142 -9.96 9.55 -1.88
CA ASN A 142 -9.08 9.96 -0.80
C ASN A 142 -7.73 9.25 -0.91
N LEU A 143 -6.68 10.03 -1.07
CA LEU A 143 -5.32 9.51 -1.23
C LEU A 143 -4.53 9.60 0.07
N ILE A 144 -3.84 8.52 0.39
CA ILE A 144 -2.82 8.46 1.44
C ILE A 144 -1.46 8.40 0.74
N ALA A 145 -0.62 9.38 1.01
CA ALA A 145 0.73 9.43 0.47
C ALA A 145 1.67 8.63 1.36
N SER A 146 2.14 7.51 0.89
CA SER A 146 3.24 6.78 1.50
C SER A 146 4.24 6.29 0.43
N GLY A 147 5.41 5.83 0.86
CA GLY A 147 6.51 5.48 -0.04
C GLY A 147 7.47 6.64 -0.28
N GLY A 148 8.57 6.65 0.48
CA GLY A 148 9.66 7.64 0.34
C GLY A 148 9.46 8.97 1.04
N ILE A 149 8.40 9.19 1.77
CA ILE A 149 8.18 10.40 2.58
C ILE A 149 9.07 10.35 3.82
N ARG A 150 9.83 11.41 4.08
CA ARG A 150 10.90 11.42 5.09
C ARG A 150 10.73 12.45 6.19
N ASN A 151 9.98 13.53 5.95
CA ASN A 151 9.82 14.66 6.86
C ASN A 151 8.53 15.44 6.60
N GLY A 152 8.23 16.43 7.43
CA GLY A 152 7.03 17.25 7.32
C GLY A 152 6.96 18.09 6.04
N ILE A 153 8.11 18.52 5.49
CA ILE A 153 8.12 19.26 4.21
C ILE A 153 7.63 18.38 3.08
N GLU A 154 8.08 17.12 3.02
CA GLU A 154 7.63 16.16 2.01
C GLU A 154 6.15 15.79 2.21
N MET A 155 5.68 15.66 3.47
CA MET A 155 4.26 15.50 3.79
C MET A 155 3.44 16.69 3.27
N ARG A 156 3.89 17.92 3.52
CA ARG A 156 3.20 19.11 3.04
C ARG A 156 3.11 19.17 1.52
N LYS A 157 4.19 18.82 0.81
CA LYS A 157 4.19 18.69 -0.66
C LYS A 157 3.18 17.66 -1.14
N ALA A 158 3.13 16.48 -0.52
CA ALA A 158 2.17 15.43 -0.86
C ALA A 158 0.71 15.89 -0.65
N CYS A 159 0.43 16.59 0.44
CA CYS A 159 -0.89 17.19 0.68
C CYS A 159 -1.26 18.25 -0.37
N LEU A 160 -0.31 19.08 -0.79
CA LEU A 160 -0.54 20.08 -1.86
C LEU A 160 -0.82 19.42 -3.22
N LEU A 161 -0.29 18.22 -3.47
CA LEU A 161 -0.60 17.43 -4.65
C LEU A 161 -1.96 16.72 -4.59
N GLY A 162 -2.65 16.72 -3.44
CA GLY A 162 -3.99 16.16 -3.28
C GLY A 162 -4.12 15.01 -2.27
N ALA A 163 -3.05 14.60 -1.61
CA ALA A 163 -3.15 13.61 -0.54
C ALA A 163 -3.89 14.16 0.67
N LYS A 164 -4.73 13.34 1.31
CA LYS A 164 -5.46 13.67 2.55
C LYS A 164 -4.68 13.29 3.80
N LEU A 165 -3.87 12.24 3.70
CA LEU A 165 -3.04 11.71 4.78
C LEU A 165 -1.66 11.35 4.23
N CYS A 166 -0.68 11.23 5.13
CA CYS A 166 0.66 10.75 4.81
C CYS A 166 1.08 9.61 5.73
N GLY A 167 1.85 8.66 5.18
CA GLY A 167 2.48 7.58 5.92
C GLY A 167 4.01 7.68 5.86
N ILE A 168 4.66 7.64 7.02
CA ILE A 168 6.12 7.60 7.18
C ILE A 168 6.48 6.35 7.98
N ALA A 169 7.54 5.66 7.60
CA ALA A 169 7.99 4.46 8.29
C ALA A 169 9.45 4.59 8.76
N ILE A 170 10.43 4.29 7.90
CA ILE A 170 11.85 4.20 8.28
C ILE A 170 12.39 5.45 8.97
N PRO A 171 12.12 6.69 8.53
CA PRO A 171 12.64 7.89 9.20
C PRO A 171 12.23 8.02 10.66
N LEU A 172 11.09 7.44 11.04
CA LEU A 172 10.57 7.50 12.41
C LEU A 172 11.05 6.33 13.29
N LEU A 173 11.66 5.29 12.72
CA LEU A 173 12.00 4.08 13.46
C LEU A 173 12.97 4.36 14.63
N ARG A 174 14.06 5.08 14.40
CA ARG A 174 15.01 5.44 15.45
C ARG A 174 14.44 6.48 16.42
N PRO A 175 13.87 7.61 15.96
CA PRO A 175 13.21 8.57 16.85
C PRO A 175 12.15 7.95 17.75
N ALA A 176 11.33 7.02 17.23
CA ALA A 176 10.30 6.34 18.02
C ALA A 176 10.85 5.45 19.16
N LEU A 177 12.11 5.02 19.07
CA LEU A 177 12.78 4.30 20.15
C LEU A 177 13.31 5.24 21.24
N GLU A 178 13.42 6.53 20.97
CA GLU A 178 13.88 7.52 21.93
C GLU A 178 12.69 8.10 22.70
N ASN A 179 11.84 8.89 22.05
CA ASN A 179 10.66 9.50 22.67
C ASN A 179 9.75 10.14 21.58
N ALA A 180 8.62 10.70 22.04
CA ALA A 180 7.64 11.37 21.16
C ALA A 180 8.19 12.68 20.55
N GLU A 181 8.96 13.45 21.31
CA GLU A 181 9.56 14.72 20.84
C GLU A 181 10.52 14.49 19.69
N ALA A 182 11.32 13.43 19.74
CA ALA A 182 12.21 13.07 18.65
C ALA A 182 11.43 12.73 17.36
N VAL A 183 10.26 12.09 17.48
CA VAL A 183 9.36 11.86 16.33
C VAL A 183 8.78 13.17 15.82
N ILE A 184 8.31 14.06 16.68
CA ILE A 184 7.75 15.37 16.31
C ILE A 184 8.80 16.17 15.54
N THR A 185 10.06 16.20 16.01
CA THR A 185 11.15 16.94 15.34
C THR A 185 11.39 16.48 13.89
N VAL A 186 11.16 15.21 13.56
CA VAL A 186 11.26 14.73 12.18
C VAL A 186 10.10 15.22 11.32
N LEU A 187 8.95 15.53 11.94
CA LEU A 187 7.72 15.94 11.23
C LEU A 187 7.63 17.45 11.05
N GLU A 188 8.36 18.23 11.84
CA GLU A 188 8.49 19.68 11.73
C GLU A 188 9.49 20.10 10.65
#